data_56dcdc0e5b7e83a287f6697d26808c7b
#
_entry.id   56dcdc0e5b7e83a287f6697d26808c7b
#
_cell.length_a   1.000
_cell.length_b   1.000
_cell.length_c   1.000
_cell.angle_alpha   90.00
_cell.angle_beta   90.00
_cell.angle_gamma   90.00
#
_symmetry.space_group_name_H-M   'P 1'
#
loop_
_entity.id
_entity.type
_entity.pdbx_description
1 polymer ?
#
loop_
_entity_poly.entity_id
_entity_poly.type
_entity_poly.pdbx_seq_one_letter_code
_entity_poly.pdbx_strand_id
1 'polypeptide(L)'
;MNSEIKTISIFGGIIISAVVFLGIIFVGLDDLSLQNQGSVTGVFLNINDSGIKKAPVLVGIEHYLNTTPEKLSQEIENKVVLYDIWTYSCINCIRTLPFITSWDEKYSDEGLLIIGIHSPEFEFEKDPSNVQDAMEKYEINYPVVMDNKMETWKAFENNYWPRKYIADHEGNLRYDHIGEGAYEETEKIIQQLLDERAQSMGIKTLSSKELVSIEEFEHTSFRTPELYFGYKFAQNRNNLGSNEGFQPEKIVTYTEPKKIELNKFYPIGEWKNYSDNMELTKNNGSIKMFFEAKEVNIVTNNIGELDISLNGLPLDEKNIGRDISSNGKLFVKDPGMYNIIDSEISISGVLEINVKGKGFQAFTFTFG
;
A
#
# COMPACT_ATOMS: atom_id res chain seq x y z
N MET A 1 -70.96 -7.76 0.08
CA MET A 1 -70.06 -7.79 -1.06
C MET A 1 -69.07 -6.64 -1.10
N ASN A 2 -68.83 -5.95 0.00
CA ASN A 2 -67.95 -4.75 0.03
C ASN A 2 -66.77 -4.81 1.04
N SER A 3 -66.59 -5.92 1.76
CA SER A 3 -65.48 -6.06 2.70
C SER A 3 -64.25 -6.79 2.13
N GLU A 4 -64.44 -7.69 1.21
CA GLU A 4 -63.31 -8.48 0.61
C GLU A 4 -62.49 -7.67 -0.38
N ILE A 5 -63.10 -6.70 -1.11
CA ILE A 5 -62.36 -5.89 -2.07
C ILE A 5 -61.42 -4.89 -1.36
N LYS A 6 -61.77 -4.41 -0.17
CA LYS A 6 -60.88 -3.52 0.61
C LYS A 6 -59.68 -4.24 1.20
N THR A 7 -59.82 -5.52 1.56
CA THR A 7 -58.72 -6.32 2.13
C THR A 7 -57.69 -6.69 1.08
N ILE A 8 -58.13 -6.98 -0.16
CA ILE A 8 -57.20 -7.29 -1.27
C ILE A 8 -56.37 -6.03 -1.67
N SER A 9 -57.03 -4.84 -1.66
CA SER A 9 -56.32 -3.60 -1.99
C SER A 9 -55.25 -3.19 -0.93
N ILE A 10 -55.50 -3.52 0.34
CA ILE A 10 -54.53 -3.25 1.42
C ILE A 10 -53.35 -4.20 1.35
N PHE A 11 -53.58 -5.50 1.09
CA PHE A 11 -52.51 -6.47 0.92
C PHE A 11 -51.69 -6.25 -0.35
N GLY A 12 -52.30 -5.85 -1.46
CA GLY A 12 -51.60 -5.49 -2.71
C GLY A 12 -50.70 -4.29 -2.52
N GLY A 13 -51.14 -3.25 -1.80
CA GLY A 13 -50.36 -2.05 -1.51
C GLY A 13 -49.14 -2.33 -0.62
N ILE A 14 -49.27 -3.19 0.38
CA ILE A 14 -48.16 -3.55 1.27
C ILE A 14 -47.14 -4.42 0.56
N ILE A 15 -47.57 -5.35 -0.31
CA ILE A 15 -46.63 -6.18 -1.09
C ILE A 15 -45.84 -5.34 -2.11
N ILE A 16 -46.50 -4.38 -2.79
CA ILE A 16 -45.80 -3.49 -3.73
C ILE A 16 -44.81 -2.58 -2.99
N SER A 17 -45.19 -2.05 -1.82
CA SER A 17 -44.28 -1.25 -1.00
C SER A 17 -43.08 -2.08 -0.45
N ALA A 18 -43.30 -3.34 -0.07
CA ALA A 18 -42.23 -4.22 0.38
C ALA A 18 -41.28 -4.63 -0.75
N VAL A 19 -41.79 -4.87 -1.97
CA VAL A 19 -40.97 -5.20 -3.14
C VAL A 19 -40.16 -3.99 -3.60
N VAL A 20 -40.72 -2.79 -3.58
CA VAL A 20 -39.97 -1.56 -3.92
C VAL A 20 -38.92 -1.25 -2.86
N PHE A 21 -39.22 -1.47 -1.56
CA PHE A 21 -38.25 -1.26 -0.49
C PHE A 21 -37.12 -2.30 -0.50
N LEU A 22 -37.43 -3.58 -0.78
CA LEU A 22 -36.45 -4.64 -0.99
C LEU A 22 -35.62 -4.41 -2.28
N GLY A 23 -36.21 -3.91 -3.35
CA GLY A 23 -35.51 -3.55 -4.58
C GLY A 23 -34.50 -2.43 -4.36
N ILE A 24 -34.85 -1.39 -3.59
CA ILE A 24 -33.93 -0.28 -3.26
C ILE A 24 -32.80 -0.77 -2.33
N ILE A 25 -33.09 -1.67 -1.41
CA ILE A 25 -32.03 -2.26 -0.55
C ILE A 25 -31.12 -3.19 -1.35
N PHE A 26 -31.63 -3.94 -2.34
CA PHE A 26 -30.81 -4.79 -3.21
C PHE A 26 -29.91 -3.99 -4.16
N VAL A 27 -30.41 -2.91 -4.75
CA VAL A 27 -29.60 -2.02 -5.59
C VAL A 27 -28.50 -1.32 -4.76
N GLY A 28 -28.80 -0.94 -3.51
CA GLY A 28 -27.81 -0.38 -2.59
C GLY A 28 -26.79 -1.40 -2.04
N LEU A 29 -27.11 -2.70 -2.04
CA LEU A 29 -26.19 -3.75 -1.61
C LEU A 29 -25.31 -4.27 -2.76
N ASP A 30 -25.78 -4.22 -4.00
CA ASP A 30 -24.97 -4.55 -5.17
C ASP A 30 -23.89 -3.48 -5.41
N ASP A 31 -24.17 -2.20 -5.17
CA ASP A 31 -23.15 -1.14 -5.19
C ASP A 31 -22.11 -1.27 -4.06
N LEU A 32 -22.49 -1.86 -2.92
CA LEU A 32 -21.55 -2.13 -1.82
C LEU A 32 -20.73 -3.41 -2.01
N SER A 33 -21.20 -4.37 -2.82
CA SER A 33 -20.48 -5.62 -3.10
C SER A 33 -19.50 -5.51 -4.28
N LEU A 34 -19.65 -4.51 -5.15
CA LEU A 34 -18.74 -4.24 -6.27
C LEU A 34 -17.49 -3.42 -5.88
N GLN A 35 -17.42 -2.88 -4.66
CA GLN A 35 -16.24 -2.17 -4.17
C GLN A 35 -15.11 -3.07 -3.66
N ASN A 36 -15.25 -4.39 -3.73
CA ASN A 36 -14.25 -5.35 -3.20
C ASN A 36 -13.60 -6.23 -4.27
N GLN A 37 -13.66 -5.86 -5.55
CA GLN A 37 -12.87 -6.51 -6.60
C GLN A 37 -12.03 -5.46 -7.33
N GLY A 38 -10.78 -5.43 -7.00
CA GLY A 38 -9.60 -4.79 -7.51
C GLY A 38 -9.56 -4.38 -8.98
N SER A 39 -10.30 -3.35 -9.32
CA SER A 39 -10.02 -2.49 -10.46
C SER A 39 -10.45 -1.09 -10.02
N VAL A 40 -9.58 -0.42 -9.29
CA VAL A 40 -9.78 1.00 -8.99
C VAL A 40 -9.39 1.75 -10.25
N THR A 41 -10.36 2.03 -11.09
CA THR A 41 -10.19 2.94 -12.22
C THR A 41 -9.86 4.33 -11.68
N GLY A 42 -8.82 4.96 -12.22
CA GLY A 42 -8.53 6.36 -11.96
C GLY A 42 -9.76 7.24 -12.22
N VAL A 43 -10.07 8.14 -11.32
CA VAL A 43 -11.21 9.03 -11.48
C VAL A 43 -10.74 10.32 -12.14
N PHE A 44 -11.18 10.54 -13.38
CA PHE A 44 -11.12 11.89 -13.95
C PHE A 44 -11.96 12.82 -13.08
N LEU A 45 -11.32 13.75 -12.41
CA LEU A 45 -12.04 14.81 -11.70
C LEU A 45 -12.68 15.72 -12.77
N ASN A 46 -13.94 15.44 -13.07
CA ASN A 46 -14.69 16.15 -14.12
C ASN A 46 -14.88 17.60 -13.68
N ILE A 47 -14.24 18.51 -14.39
CA ILE A 47 -14.32 19.96 -14.15
C ILE A 47 -15.60 20.46 -14.78
N ASN A 48 -16.72 20.41 -14.05
CA ASN A 48 -17.92 21.17 -14.39
C ASN A 48 -18.17 22.25 -13.32
N ASP A 49 -17.77 23.42 -13.68
CA ASP A 49 -18.34 24.75 -13.48
C ASP A 49 -18.57 25.35 -12.08
N SER A 50 -18.08 24.79 -10.96
CA SER A 50 -18.10 25.54 -9.68
C SER A 50 -17.13 25.06 -8.60
N GLY A 51 -16.16 24.21 -8.92
CA GLY A 51 -15.26 23.68 -7.89
C GLY A 51 -13.97 23.05 -8.41
N ILE A 52 -13.14 23.81 -9.14
CA ILE A 52 -11.79 23.35 -9.47
C ILE A 52 -11.06 23.11 -8.16
N LYS A 53 -10.79 21.84 -7.82
CA LYS A 53 -10.03 21.48 -6.62
C LYS A 53 -8.55 21.73 -6.88
N LYS A 54 -7.96 22.72 -6.21
CA LYS A 54 -6.51 22.94 -6.22
C LYS A 54 -5.80 21.82 -5.49
N ALA A 55 -4.58 21.50 -5.92
CA ALA A 55 -3.69 20.64 -5.14
C ALA A 55 -3.45 21.30 -3.77
N PRO A 56 -3.60 20.55 -2.67
CA PRO A 56 -3.32 21.08 -1.34
C PRO A 56 -1.85 21.53 -1.23
N VAL A 57 -1.63 22.54 -0.39
CA VAL A 57 -0.26 22.93 -0.03
C VAL A 57 0.36 21.83 0.82
N LEU A 58 1.64 21.54 0.59
CA LEU A 58 2.40 20.62 1.43
C LEU A 58 2.55 21.26 2.84
N VAL A 59 2.04 20.59 3.85
CA VAL A 59 2.01 21.07 5.24
C VAL A 59 2.64 20.05 6.18
N GLY A 60 3.22 20.50 7.29
CA GLY A 60 3.79 19.62 8.29
C GLY A 60 5.03 18.83 7.85
N ILE A 61 5.70 19.26 6.78
CA ILE A 61 6.88 18.58 6.24
C ILE A 61 8.06 18.77 7.21
N GLU A 62 8.64 17.66 7.65
CA GLU A 62 9.75 17.67 8.60
C GLU A 62 11.13 17.59 7.91
N HIS A 63 11.23 16.88 6.79
CA HIS A 63 12.46 16.76 6.02
C HIS A 63 12.20 16.90 4.52
N TYR A 64 13.19 17.43 3.81
CA TYR A 64 13.24 17.58 2.36
C TYR A 64 14.48 16.85 1.85
N LEU A 65 14.30 15.87 0.96
CA LEU A 65 15.35 15.05 0.38
C LEU A 65 15.43 15.35 -1.12
N ASN A 66 16.62 15.43 -1.68
CA ASN A 66 16.91 15.87 -3.07
C ASN A 66 16.43 17.30 -3.39
N THR A 67 15.94 18.07 -2.41
CA THR A 67 15.43 19.43 -2.57
C THR A 67 15.53 20.24 -1.29
N THR A 68 15.11 21.53 -1.34
CA THR A 68 14.86 22.38 -0.18
C THR A 68 13.47 23.02 -0.29
N PRO A 69 12.89 23.57 0.80
CA PRO A 69 11.60 24.26 0.73
C PRO A 69 11.55 25.35 -0.34
N GLU A 70 12.62 26.16 -0.42
CA GLU A 70 12.72 27.28 -1.36
C GLU A 70 12.82 26.79 -2.80
N LYS A 71 13.67 25.76 -3.05
CA LYS A 71 13.84 25.17 -4.36
C LYS A 71 12.55 24.53 -4.84
N LEU A 72 11.91 23.70 -4.01
CA LEU A 72 10.67 23.02 -4.35
C LEU A 72 9.54 24.01 -4.67
N SER A 73 9.43 25.10 -3.87
CA SER A 73 8.43 26.15 -4.12
C SER A 73 8.61 26.84 -5.48
N GLN A 74 9.84 27.00 -5.95
CA GLN A 74 10.15 27.56 -7.26
C GLN A 74 9.91 26.54 -8.39
N GLU A 75 10.27 25.27 -8.15
CA GLU A 75 10.15 24.21 -9.14
C GLU A 75 8.70 23.85 -9.46
N ILE A 76 7.77 24.02 -8.54
CA ILE A 76 6.33 23.76 -8.75
C ILE A 76 5.71 24.75 -9.76
N GLU A 77 6.26 25.96 -9.88
CA GLU A 77 5.67 26.99 -10.72
C GLU A 77 5.62 26.59 -12.20
N ASN A 78 4.43 26.67 -12.80
CA ASN A 78 4.19 26.34 -14.20
C ASN A 78 4.57 24.89 -14.60
N LYS A 79 4.55 23.93 -13.66
CA LYS A 79 4.80 22.51 -13.90
C LYS A 79 3.51 21.70 -13.84
N VAL A 80 3.45 20.63 -14.61
CA VAL A 80 2.55 19.52 -14.29
C VAL A 80 3.16 18.78 -13.12
N VAL A 81 2.40 18.59 -12.03
CA VAL A 81 2.94 18.01 -10.80
C VAL A 81 2.26 16.69 -10.50
N LEU A 82 3.07 15.63 -10.39
CA LEU A 82 2.63 14.34 -9.86
C LEU A 82 3.04 14.25 -8.38
N TYR A 83 2.06 14.15 -7.49
CA TYR A 83 2.25 13.87 -6.08
C TYR A 83 2.08 12.37 -5.86
N ASP A 84 3.15 11.68 -5.48
CA ASP A 84 3.16 10.25 -5.16
C ASP A 84 3.20 10.06 -3.64
N ILE A 85 2.08 9.65 -3.05
CA ILE A 85 2.01 9.35 -1.61
C ILE A 85 2.43 7.90 -1.41
N TRP A 86 3.55 7.69 -0.73
CA TRP A 86 4.20 6.41 -0.59
C TRP A 86 4.87 6.20 0.77
N THR A 87 5.28 4.96 1.03
CA THR A 87 6.25 4.63 2.07
C THR A 87 7.15 3.48 1.61
N TYR A 88 8.39 3.44 2.08
CA TYR A 88 9.41 2.58 1.48
C TYR A 88 9.31 1.10 1.85
N SER A 89 8.51 0.73 2.86
CA SER A 89 8.26 -0.67 3.22
C SER A 89 6.94 -1.24 2.67
N CYS A 90 6.18 -0.43 1.94
CA CYS A 90 4.93 -0.86 1.29
C CYS A 90 5.21 -1.54 -0.05
N ILE A 91 4.85 -2.83 -0.19
CA ILE A 91 5.11 -3.60 -1.43
C ILE A 91 4.46 -2.96 -2.66
N ASN A 92 3.22 -2.48 -2.55
CA ASN A 92 2.49 -1.86 -3.66
C ASN A 92 3.15 -0.54 -4.09
N CYS A 93 3.73 0.21 -3.12
CA CYS A 93 4.53 1.39 -3.42
C CYS A 93 5.80 1.01 -4.19
N ILE A 94 6.54 0.01 -3.68
CA ILE A 94 7.79 -0.44 -4.32
C ILE A 94 7.56 -0.89 -5.76
N ARG A 95 6.47 -1.61 -6.04
CA ARG A 95 6.10 -2.03 -7.41
C ARG A 95 5.73 -0.87 -8.32
N THR A 96 5.28 0.25 -7.76
CA THR A 96 4.94 1.47 -8.50
C THR A 96 6.18 2.30 -8.87
N LEU A 97 7.25 2.27 -8.05
CA LEU A 97 8.44 3.11 -8.22
C LEU A 97 9.11 3.02 -9.60
N PRO A 98 9.27 1.85 -10.24
CA PRO A 98 9.89 1.78 -11.58
C PRO A 98 9.16 2.64 -12.62
N PHE A 99 7.84 2.74 -12.55
CA PHE A 99 7.05 3.61 -13.43
C PHE A 99 7.26 5.08 -13.09
N ILE A 100 7.24 5.43 -11.79
CA ILE A 100 7.43 6.81 -11.33
C ILE A 100 8.81 7.33 -11.73
N THR A 101 9.89 6.56 -11.48
CA THR A 101 11.26 6.95 -11.86
C THR A 101 11.42 7.08 -13.38
N SER A 102 10.80 6.16 -14.15
CA SER A 102 10.84 6.25 -15.63
C SER A 102 10.07 7.47 -16.16
N TRP A 103 8.98 7.88 -15.53
CA TRP A 103 8.26 9.10 -15.92
C TRP A 103 9.07 10.36 -15.56
N ASP A 104 9.76 10.36 -14.42
CA ASP A 104 10.67 11.45 -14.06
C ASP A 104 11.80 11.61 -15.10
N GLU A 105 12.49 10.51 -15.41
CA GLU A 105 13.55 10.50 -16.42
C GLU A 105 13.07 11.00 -17.80
N LYS A 106 11.86 10.58 -18.19
CA LYS A 106 11.31 10.87 -19.52
C LYS A 106 10.73 12.26 -19.67
N TYR A 107 10.07 12.79 -18.62
CA TYR A 107 9.23 13.98 -18.74
C TYR A 107 9.67 15.19 -17.90
N SER A 108 10.69 15.07 -17.04
CA SER A 108 11.15 16.20 -16.21
C SER A 108 11.58 17.42 -17.05
N ASP A 109 12.32 17.18 -18.14
CA ASP A 109 12.73 18.23 -19.08
C ASP A 109 11.55 18.81 -19.89
N GLU A 110 10.48 18.05 -20.06
CA GLU A 110 9.25 18.46 -20.75
C GLU A 110 8.27 19.23 -19.84
N GLY A 111 8.58 19.30 -18.53
CA GLY A 111 7.83 20.10 -17.57
C GLY A 111 6.99 19.32 -16.56
N LEU A 112 7.22 18.01 -16.42
CA LEU A 112 6.74 17.23 -15.28
C LEU A 112 7.61 17.52 -14.06
N LEU A 113 7.01 17.63 -12.89
CA LEU A 113 7.67 17.57 -11.59
C LEU A 113 7.04 16.45 -10.79
N ILE A 114 7.83 15.50 -10.33
CA ILE A 114 7.36 14.46 -9.38
C ILE A 114 7.78 14.88 -7.99
N ILE A 115 6.86 14.74 -7.04
CA ILE A 115 7.09 14.96 -5.60
C ILE A 115 6.66 13.71 -4.86
N GLY A 116 7.61 12.95 -4.35
CA GLY A 116 7.35 11.86 -3.44
C GLY A 116 6.95 12.41 -2.07
N ILE A 117 5.75 12.09 -1.61
CA ILE A 117 5.28 12.43 -0.26
C ILE A 117 5.41 11.16 0.57
N HIS A 118 6.53 11.04 1.27
CA HIS A 118 6.78 9.91 2.15
C HIS A 118 5.97 10.08 3.44
N SER A 119 4.88 9.31 3.56
CA SER A 119 3.98 9.30 4.70
C SER A 119 4.12 7.96 5.43
N PRO A 120 4.72 7.92 6.63
CA PRO A 120 5.12 6.69 7.29
C PRO A 120 3.92 5.88 7.81
N GLU A 121 3.96 4.57 7.61
CA GLU A 121 3.06 3.63 8.25
C GLU A 121 3.59 3.21 9.63
N PHE A 122 4.92 3.01 9.73
CA PHE A 122 5.60 2.55 10.94
C PHE A 122 6.57 3.57 11.49
N GLU A 123 6.93 3.45 12.78
CA GLU A 123 7.77 4.43 13.47
C GLU A 123 9.19 4.53 12.87
N PHE A 124 9.80 3.41 12.44
CA PHE A 124 11.14 3.41 11.86
C PHE A 124 11.20 4.13 10.49
N GLU A 125 10.08 4.31 9.82
CA GLU A 125 9.99 5.03 8.54
C GLU A 125 10.09 6.55 8.69
N LYS A 126 10.05 7.07 9.90
CA LYS A 126 10.21 8.50 10.20
C LYS A 126 11.66 8.96 10.20
N ASP A 127 12.60 8.03 10.19
CA ASP A 127 14.03 8.34 10.16
C ASP A 127 14.44 8.76 8.74
N PRO A 128 14.95 9.99 8.52
CA PRO A 128 15.34 10.45 7.20
C PRO A 128 16.50 9.66 6.59
N SER A 129 17.35 9.02 7.39
CA SER A 129 18.42 8.16 6.88
C SER A 129 17.86 6.90 6.22
N ASN A 130 16.85 6.27 6.82
CA ASN A 130 16.19 5.10 6.25
C ASN A 130 15.48 5.44 4.93
N VAL A 131 14.85 6.63 4.85
CA VAL A 131 14.21 7.08 3.61
C VAL A 131 15.26 7.38 2.54
N GLN A 132 16.40 8.00 2.91
CA GLN A 132 17.50 8.28 1.99
C GLN A 132 18.10 6.96 1.42
N ASP A 133 18.35 5.97 2.27
CA ASP A 133 18.84 4.64 1.85
C ASP A 133 17.85 3.96 0.89
N ALA A 134 16.55 4.09 1.15
CA ALA A 134 15.52 3.59 0.25
C ALA A 134 15.48 4.34 -1.09
N MET A 135 15.65 5.67 -1.08
CA MET A 135 15.74 6.46 -2.31
C MET A 135 16.95 6.03 -3.16
N GLU A 136 18.08 5.78 -2.54
CA GLU A 136 19.29 5.26 -3.24
C GLU A 136 19.03 3.85 -3.81
N LYS A 137 18.44 2.96 -3.01
CA LYS A 137 18.11 1.59 -3.41
C LYS A 137 17.16 1.51 -4.61
N TYR A 138 16.19 2.44 -4.67
CA TYR A 138 15.15 2.46 -5.72
C TYR A 138 15.40 3.52 -6.80
N GLU A 139 16.60 4.11 -6.83
CA GLU A 139 17.01 5.10 -7.84
C GLU A 139 16.09 6.32 -7.93
N ILE A 140 15.56 6.78 -6.78
CA ILE A 140 14.67 7.94 -6.69
C ILE A 140 15.51 9.23 -6.72
N ASN A 141 15.44 9.95 -7.84
CA ASN A 141 16.20 11.21 -8.08
C ASN A 141 15.34 12.47 -7.94
N TYR A 142 14.03 12.36 -8.00
CA TYR A 142 13.08 13.45 -7.83
C TYR A 142 12.98 13.90 -6.36
N PRO A 143 12.41 15.09 -6.08
CA PRO A 143 12.17 15.58 -4.73
C PRO A 143 11.31 14.65 -3.88
N VAL A 144 11.74 14.38 -2.65
CA VAL A 144 10.94 13.66 -1.65
C VAL A 144 10.78 14.54 -0.41
N VAL A 145 9.57 14.60 0.11
CA VAL A 145 9.23 15.29 1.36
C VAL A 145 8.70 14.29 2.39
N MET A 146 9.09 14.45 3.66
CA MET A 146 8.67 13.53 4.72
C MET A 146 7.52 14.14 5.53
N ASP A 147 6.35 13.52 5.44
CA ASP A 147 5.11 13.89 6.12
C ASP A 147 4.91 13.04 7.39
N ASN A 148 5.89 13.07 8.31
CA ASN A 148 5.92 12.20 9.50
C ASN A 148 4.71 12.37 10.43
N LYS A 149 3.97 13.48 10.34
CA LYS A 149 2.76 13.75 11.13
C LYS A 149 1.47 13.50 10.36
N MET A 150 1.57 13.04 9.09
CA MET A 150 0.43 12.80 8.24
C MET A 150 -0.46 14.05 8.05
N GLU A 151 0.14 15.25 8.04
CA GLU A 151 -0.60 16.50 7.86
C GLU A 151 -0.88 16.75 6.38
N THR A 152 0.10 16.55 5.50
CA THR A 152 -0.07 16.58 4.04
C THR A 152 -0.97 15.44 3.57
N TRP A 153 -0.79 14.22 4.11
CA TRP A 153 -1.72 13.10 3.90
C TRP A 153 -3.18 13.49 4.14
N LYS A 154 -3.47 14.14 5.26
CA LYS A 154 -4.82 14.61 5.59
C LYS A 154 -5.29 15.74 4.67
N ALA A 155 -4.39 16.66 4.27
CA ALA A 155 -4.72 17.73 3.35
C ALA A 155 -5.14 17.20 1.97
N PHE A 156 -4.52 16.10 1.50
CA PHE A 156 -4.92 15.38 0.29
C PHE A 156 -6.14 14.48 0.48
N GLU A 157 -6.74 14.41 1.67
CA GLU A 157 -7.84 13.50 2.01
C GLU A 157 -7.48 12.04 1.67
N ASN A 158 -6.21 11.67 1.89
CA ASN A 158 -5.69 10.36 1.53
C ASN A 158 -6.01 9.30 2.60
N ASN A 159 -6.13 8.03 2.17
CA ASN A 159 -6.39 6.88 3.03
C ASN A 159 -5.65 5.62 2.57
N TYR A 160 -4.80 5.69 1.55
CA TYR A 160 -4.20 4.53 0.89
C TYR A 160 -2.74 4.75 0.51
N TRP A 161 -1.94 3.70 0.51
CA TRP A 161 -0.62 3.62 -0.08
C TRP A 161 -0.60 2.57 -1.20
N PRO A 162 0.03 2.86 -2.36
CA PRO A 162 0.35 4.19 -2.85
C PRO A 162 -0.92 4.94 -3.29
N ARG A 163 -0.84 6.25 -3.44
CA ARG A 163 -1.83 7.03 -4.16
C ARG A 163 -1.17 8.15 -4.95
N LYS A 164 -1.49 8.25 -6.21
CA LYS A 164 -0.98 9.27 -7.13
C LYS A 164 -2.04 10.35 -7.34
N TYR A 165 -1.64 11.62 -7.29
CA TYR A 165 -2.45 12.76 -7.70
C TYR A 165 -1.71 13.54 -8.75
N ILE A 166 -2.39 14.03 -9.80
CA ILE A 166 -1.77 14.85 -10.84
C ILE A 166 -2.48 16.20 -10.92
N ALA A 167 -1.69 17.26 -10.79
CA ALA A 167 -2.13 18.62 -10.99
C ALA A 167 -1.61 19.17 -12.32
N ASP A 168 -2.41 20.01 -13.00
CA ASP A 168 -1.97 20.75 -14.17
C ASP A 168 -1.02 21.91 -13.79
N HIS A 169 -0.48 22.60 -14.80
CA HIS A 169 0.47 23.70 -14.61
C HIS A 169 -0.09 24.93 -13.91
N GLU A 170 -1.39 24.99 -13.70
CA GLU A 170 -2.07 26.01 -12.89
C GLU A 170 -2.34 25.51 -11.46
N GLY A 171 -1.95 24.25 -11.13
CA GLY A 171 -2.13 23.61 -9.82
C GLY A 171 -3.52 23.06 -9.58
N ASN A 172 -4.32 22.82 -10.61
CA ASN A 172 -5.64 22.16 -10.46
C ASN A 172 -5.46 20.65 -10.48
N LEU A 173 -6.02 19.93 -9.50
CA LEU A 173 -6.06 18.47 -9.52
C LEU A 173 -6.91 17.98 -10.70
N ARG A 174 -6.33 17.18 -11.56
CA ARG A 174 -6.94 16.67 -12.79
C ARG A 174 -7.18 15.17 -12.78
N TYR A 175 -6.40 14.44 -11.96
CA TYR A 175 -6.45 12.99 -11.89
C TYR A 175 -5.98 12.51 -10.52
N ASP A 176 -6.54 11.39 -10.06
CA ASP A 176 -5.97 10.60 -8.97
C ASP A 176 -6.18 9.10 -9.21
N HIS A 177 -5.25 8.30 -8.68
CA HIS A 177 -5.30 6.85 -8.73
C HIS A 177 -4.92 6.26 -7.36
N ILE A 178 -5.76 5.35 -6.87
CA ILE A 178 -5.54 4.64 -5.60
C ILE A 178 -4.87 3.29 -5.87
N GLY A 179 -3.79 3.02 -5.17
CA GLY A 179 -3.06 1.75 -5.28
C GLY A 179 -2.07 1.71 -6.44
N GLU A 180 -1.52 0.53 -6.67
CA GLU A 180 -0.69 0.21 -7.84
C GLU A 180 -1.54 0.02 -9.10
N GLY A 181 -0.90 -0.03 -10.28
CA GLY A 181 -1.60 -0.19 -11.57
C GLY A 181 -2.03 1.12 -12.24
N ALA A 182 -2.87 1.01 -13.28
CA ALA A 182 -3.30 2.09 -14.17
C ALA A 182 -2.13 2.92 -14.73
N TYR A 183 -0.98 2.29 -14.98
CA TYR A 183 0.24 3.00 -15.38
C TYR A 183 0.11 3.63 -16.77
N GLU A 184 -0.42 2.88 -17.73
CA GLU A 184 -0.68 3.39 -19.09
C GLU A 184 -1.66 4.59 -19.08
N GLU A 185 -2.74 4.52 -18.29
CA GLU A 185 -3.72 5.59 -18.15
C GLU A 185 -3.06 6.82 -17.50
N THR A 186 -2.33 6.62 -16.41
CA THR A 186 -1.61 7.68 -15.69
C THR A 186 -0.62 8.40 -16.60
N GLU A 187 0.18 7.66 -17.39
CA GLU A 187 1.14 8.25 -18.33
C GLU A 187 0.44 9.04 -19.45
N LYS A 188 -0.68 8.57 -19.98
CA LYS A 188 -1.47 9.32 -20.96
C LYS A 188 -2.01 10.63 -20.40
N ILE A 189 -2.41 10.66 -19.13
CA ILE A 189 -2.81 11.90 -18.45
C ILE A 189 -1.63 12.85 -18.30
N ILE A 190 -0.45 12.36 -17.89
CA ILE A 190 0.78 13.17 -17.84
C ILE A 190 1.04 13.80 -19.20
N GLN A 191 1.05 13.03 -20.29
CA GLN A 191 1.27 13.53 -21.64
C GLN A 191 0.24 14.57 -22.08
N GLN A 192 -1.04 14.34 -21.78
CA GLN A 192 -2.11 15.30 -22.07
C GLN A 192 -1.87 16.64 -21.36
N LEU A 193 -1.58 16.61 -20.07
CA LEU A 193 -1.38 17.83 -19.27
C LEU A 193 -0.09 18.59 -19.67
N LEU A 194 0.95 17.86 -20.07
CA LEU A 194 2.16 18.48 -20.64
C LEU A 194 1.89 19.16 -21.98
N ASP A 195 1.07 18.58 -22.85
CA ASP A 195 0.64 19.21 -24.10
C ASP A 195 -0.23 20.46 -23.82
N GLU A 196 -1.17 20.41 -22.86
CA GLU A 196 -1.98 21.56 -22.44
C GLU A 196 -1.09 22.70 -21.93
N ARG A 197 -0.09 22.36 -21.08
CA ARG A 197 0.92 23.29 -20.58
C ARG A 197 1.70 23.93 -21.74
N ALA A 198 2.23 23.11 -22.66
CA ALA A 198 3.01 23.58 -23.80
C ALA A 198 2.21 24.55 -24.68
N GLN A 199 0.94 24.25 -24.95
CA GLN A 199 0.04 25.13 -25.71
C GLN A 199 -0.21 26.46 -24.99
N SER A 200 -0.46 26.44 -23.68
CA SER A 200 -0.71 27.64 -22.89
C SER A 200 0.51 28.58 -22.84
N MET A 201 1.70 27.99 -22.79
CA MET A 201 2.97 28.74 -22.74
C MET A 201 3.56 29.06 -24.11
N GLY A 202 2.96 28.60 -25.20
CA GLY A 202 3.48 28.81 -26.57
C GLY A 202 4.81 28.13 -26.84
N ILE A 203 5.10 27.00 -26.14
CA ILE A 203 6.32 26.20 -26.35
C ILE A 203 6.01 24.93 -27.13
N LYS A 204 7.06 24.20 -27.53
CA LYS A 204 6.91 22.96 -28.30
C LYS A 204 6.23 21.89 -27.45
N THR A 205 5.28 21.17 -28.04
CA THR A 205 4.64 19.98 -27.46
C THR A 205 5.60 18.79 -27.38
N LEU A 206 5.22 17.73 -26.65
CA LEU A 206 6.01 16.53 -26.48
C LEU A 206 6.61 16.01 -27.80
N SER A 207 7.86 15.61 -27.74
CA SER A 207 8.60 15.07 -28.90
C SER A 207 8.22 13.61 -29.20
N SER A 208 7.77 12.85 -28.19
CA SER A 208 7.30 11.46 -28.31
C SER A 208 6.13 11.20 -27.39
N LYS A 209 5.19 10.40 -27.87
CA LYS A 209 4.04 9.88 -27.10
C LYS A 209 4.12 8.36 -26.88
N GLU A 210 5.24 7.75 -27.15
CA GLU A 210 5.49 6.35 -26.80
C GLU A 210 5.41 6.20 -25.28
N LEU A 211 4.74 5.18 -24.80
CA LEU A 211 4.61 4.91 -23.37
C LEU A 211 5.84 4.17 -22.84
N VAL A 212 6.11 4.27 -21.55
CA VAL A 212 7.12 3.41 -20.92
C VAL A 212 6.66 1.96 -20.95
N SER A 213 7.59 1.04 -21.20
CA SER A 213 7.30 -0.39 -21.29
C SER A 213 8.01 -1.09 -20.13
N ILE A 214 7.26 -1.29 -19.04
CA ILE A 214 7.70 -2.00 -17.84
C ILE A 214 6.69 -3.11 -17.58
N GLU A 215 7.18 -4.30 -17.24
CA GLU A 215 6.32 -5.43 -16.90
C GLU A 215 5.57 -5.15 -15.60
N GLU A 216 4.24 -5.24 -15.67
CA GLU A 216 3.38 -5.06 -14.49
C GLU A 216 3.33 -6.34 -13.68
N PHE A 217 3.24 -6.21 -12.37
CA PHE A 217 3.05 -7.35 -11.49
C PHE A 217 1.66 -7.96 -11.68
N GLU A 218 1.61 -9.25 -12.00
CA GLU A 218 0.36 -9.99 -12.14
C GLU A 218 -0.17 -10.45 -10.79
N HIS A 219 -1.26 -9.83 -10.34
CA HIS A 219 -1.96 -10.23 -9.13
C HIS A 219 -2.73 -11.53 -9.30
N THR A 220 -2.63 -12.42 -8.31
CA THR A 220 -3.54 -13.56 -8.20
C THR A 220 -4.89 -13.12 -7.64
N SER A 221 -5.98 -13.73 -8.13
CA SER A 221 -7.34 -13.45 -7.66
C SER A 221 -7.61 -13.88 -6.21
N PHE A 222 -6.77 -14.75 -5.67
CA PHE A 222 -6.86 -15.26 -4.30
C PHE A 222 -5.49 -15.15 -3.63
N ARG A 223 -5.41 -14.42 -2.53
CA ARG A 223 -4.18 -14.28 -1.73
C ARG A 223 -4.51 -14.01 -0.27
N THR A 224 -3.59 -14.39 0.59
CA THR A 224 -3.63 -13.98 2.01
C THR A 224 -3.60 -12.45 2.11
N PRO A 225 -4.50 -11.83 2.89
CA PRO A 225 -4.44 -10.39 3.16
C PRO A 225 -3.25 -10.05 4.04
N GLU A 226 -2.86 -8.79 4.11
CA GLU A 226 -1.80 -8.32 5.02
C GLU A 226 -2.07 -8.72 6.48
N LEU A 227 -1.02 -9.23 7.14
CA LEU A 227 -1.08 -9.72 8.51
C LEU A 227 -0.22 -8.84 9.42
N TYR A 228 -0.87 -7.94 10.15
CA TYR A 228 -0.20 -6.98 11.03
C TYR A 228 0.08 -7.53 12.41
N PHE A 229 1.30 -7.32 12.91
CA PHE A 229 1.74 -7.72 14.24
C PHE A 229 1.38 -6.68 15.31
N GLY A 230 1.26 -5.41 14.95
CA GLY A 230 0.88 -4.35 15.87
C GLY A 230 -0.60 -4.38 16.24
N TYR A 231 -0.92 -4.29 17.54
CA TYR A 231 -2.30 -4.42 18.01
C TYR A 231 -3.24 -3.33 17.45
N LYS A 232 -2.72 -2.14 17.14
CA LYS A 232 -3.51 -1.04 16.56
C LYS A 232 -3.88 -1.31 15.11
N PHE A 233 -2.94 -1.78 14.30
CA PHE A 233 -3.15 -2.10 12.88
C PHE A 233 -3.94 -3.40 12.70
N ALA A 234 -3.75 -4.38 13.60
CA ALA A 234 -4.46 -5.64 13.58
C ALA A 234 -5.92 -5.54 14.08
N GLN A 235 -6.33 -4.36 14.58
CA GLN A 235 -7.68 -4.14 15.08
C GLN A 235 -8.72 -4.46 14.00
N ASN A 236 -9.71 -5.31 14.34
CA ASN A 236 -10.76 -5.79 13.46
C ASN A 236 -10.31 -6.69 12.28
N ARG A 237 -9.02 -7.02 12.15
CA ARG A 237 -8.50 -7.90 11.07
C ARG A 237 -8.54 -9.39 11.45
N ASN A 238 -8.59 -9.73 12.73
CA ASN A 238 -8.61 -11.11 13.26
C ASN A 238 -7.45 -12.00 12.75
N ASN A 239 -6.27 -11.41 12.56
CA ASN A 239 -5.10 -12.05 11.95
C ASN A 239 -4.15 -12.73 12.96
N LEU A 240 -4.24 -12.44 14.27
CA LEU A 240 -3.53 -13.18 15.30
C LEU A 240 -4.32 -14.45 15.66
N GLY A 241 -3.69 -15.62 15.47
CA GLY A 241 -4.32 -16.91 15.72
C GLY A 241 -4.12 -17.47 17.13
N SER A 242 -3.18 -16.90 17.90
CA SER A 242 -2.85 -17.38 19.25
C SER A 242 -3.95 -17.08 20.26
N ASN A 243 -4.24 -18.05 21.12
CA ASN A 243 -5.30 -17.94 22.14
C ASN A 243 -5.03 -16.86 23.20
N GLU A 244 -3.76 -16.52 23.41
CA GLU A 244 -3.30 -15.47 24.32
C GLU A 244 -3.78 -14.08 23.90
N GLY A 245 -4.05 -13.90 22.59
CA GLY A 245 -4.50 -12.64 22.00
C GLY A 245 -3.49 -11.52 22.11
N PHE A 246 -3.82 -10.35 21.55
CA PHE A 246 -3.04 -9.13 21.77
C PHE A 246 -3.24 -8.60 23.19
N GLN A 247 -2.13 -8.27 23.86
CA GLN A 247 -2.13 -7.60 25.15
C GLN A 247 -1.32 -6.31 25.06
N PRO A 248 -1.95 -5.17 24.78
CA PRO A 248 -1.28 -3.90 24.52
C PRO A 248 -0.24 -3.55 25.58
N GLU A 249 0.98 -3.21 25.12
CA GLU A 249 2.16 -2.82 25.89
C GLU A 249 2.70 -3.88 26.86
N LYS A 250 2.21 -5.13 26.78
CA LYS A 250 2.65 -6.22 27.65
C LYS A 250 3.56 -7.21 26.93
N ILE A 251 4.40 -7.86 27.72
CA ILE A 251 5.14 -9.05 27.34
C ILE A 251 4.22 -10.25 27.52
N VAL A 252 4.06 -11.04 26.47
CA VAL A 252 3.21 -12.23 26.43
C VAL A 252 4.04 -13.43 26.00
N THR A 253 3.90 -14.54 26.72
CA THR A 253 4.48 -15.82 26.29
C THR A 253 3.46 -16.56 25.46
N TYR A 254 3.66 -16.57 24.16
CA TYR A 254 2.84 -17.29 23.20
C TYR A 254 3.27 -18.74 23.10
N THR A 255 2.29 -19.63 23.08
CA THR A 255 2.49 -21.09 23.04
C THR A 255 2.38 -21.64 21.63
N GLU A 256 2.94 -22.81 21.40
CA GLU A 256 2.83 -23.54 20.13
C GLU A 256 1.36 -23.78 19.78
N PRO A 257 0.87 -23.38 18.58
CA PRO A 257 -0.50 -23.57 18.19
C PRO A 257 -0.82 -25.03 17.95
N LYS A 258 -1.99 -25.51 18.43
CA LYS A 258 -2.48 -26.87 18.14
C LYS A 258 -2.98 -27.02 16.69
N LYS A 259 -3.39 -25.92 16.08
CA LYS A 259 -3.89 -25.84 14.71
C LYS A 259 -3.49 -24.49 14.14
N ILE A 260 -3.05 -24.48 12.90
CA ILE A 260 -2.74 -23.25 12.15
C ILE A 260 -3.85 -23.04 11.13
N GLU A 261 -4.49 -21.87 11.17
CA GLU A 261 -5.58 -21.48 10.27
C GLU A 261 -5.07 -20.56 9.17
N LEU A 262 -5.65 -20.65 7.99
CA LEU A 262 -5.37 -19.78 6.87
C LEU A 262 -5.58 -18.30 7.25
N ASN A 263 -4.71 -17.42 6.76
CA ASN A 263 -4.76 -15.98 7.00
C ASN A 263 -4.57 -15.57 8.46
N LYS A 264 -3.85 -16.39 9.24
CA LYS A 264 -3.48 -16.07 10.61
C LYS A 264 -2.01 -16.35 10.85
N PHE A 265 -1.39 -15.50 11.67
CA PHE A 265 -0.04 -15.74 12.17
C PHE A 265 -0.06 -16.11 13.66
N TYR A 266 0.99 -16.80 14.09
CA TYR A 266 1.16 -17.36 15.43
C TYR A 266 2.60 -17.08 15.90
N PRO A 267 2.84 -16.04 16.72
CA PRO A 267 4.11 -15.88 17.41
C PRO A 267 4.28 -17.01 18.43
N ILE A 268 5.51 -17.45 18.68
CA ILE A 268 5.85 -18.47 19.66
C ILE A 268 7.05 -17.98 20.44
N GLY A 269 7.02 -18.11 21.76
CA GLY A 269 8.01 -17.52 22.66
C GLY A 269 7.52 -16.24 23.32
N GLU A 270 8.44 -15.45 23.82
CA GLU A 270 8.10 -14.25 24.61
C GLU A 270 8.23 -12.98 23.76
N TRP A 271 7.08 -12.37 23.49
CA TRP A 271 6.97 -11.18 22.64
C TRP A 271 6.29 -10.04 23.37
N LYS A 272 6.82 -8.82 23.23
CA LYS A 272 6.15 -7.60 23.68
C LYS A 272 5.26 -7.05 22.57
N ASN A 273 4.02 -6.71 22.90
CA ASN A 273 3.01 -6.21 21.98
C ASN A 273 3.02 -4.68 21.95
N TYR A 274 3.49 -4.09 20.85
CA TYR A 274 3.43 -2.64 20.61
C TYR A 274 2.26 -2.29 19.67
N SER A 275 1.99 -1.01 19.55
CA SER A 275 0.89 -0.50 18.72
C SER A 275 1.03 -0.88 17.23
N ASP A 276 2.24 -0.92 16.70
CA ASP A 276 2.58 -1.14 15.30
C ASP A 276 3.41 -2.40 15.04
N ASN A 277 3.93 -3.08 16.09
CA ASN A 277 4.79 -4.25 15.95
C ASN A 277 4.71 -5.22 17.14
N MET A 278 5.35 -6.37 17.01
CA MET A 278 5.74 -7.25 18.12
C MET A 278 7.26 -7.36 18.20
N GLU A 279 7.82 -7.25 19.42
CA GLU A 279 9.24 -7.34 19.68
C GLU A 279 9.59 -8.62 20.45
N LEU A 280 10.55 -9.38 19.94
CA LEU A 280 11.08 -10.57 20.60
C LEU A 280 11.92 -10.17 21.82
N THR A 281 11.49 -10.54 23.02
CA THR A 281 12.17 -10.13 24.28
C THR A 281 13.29 -11.08 24.71
N LYS A 282 13.32 -12.29 24.15
CA LYS A 282 14.38 -13.31 24.35
C LYS A 282 15.22 -13.47 23.08
N ASN A 283 16.29 -14.25 23.18
CA ASN A 283 17.17 -14.48 22.03
C ASN A 283 16.57 -15.37 20.95
N ASN A 284 15.59 -16.21 21.30
CA ASN A 284 14.94 -17.13 20.39
C ASN A 284 13.42 -17.03 20.50
N GLY A 285 12.77 -17.07 19.35
CA GLY A 285 11.34 -17.17 19.17
C GLY A 285 11.03 -17.71 17.79
N SER A 286 9.77 -17.91 17.46
CA SER A 286 9.37 -18.24 16.10
C SER A 286 8.02 -17.61 15.73
N ILE A 287 7.73 -17.59 14.44
CA ILE A 287 6.47 -17.15 13.86
C ILE A 287 6.01 -18.22 12.89
N LYS A 288 4.76 -18.67 13.02
CA LYS A 288 4.12 -19.58 12.06
C LYS A 288 2.93 -18.92 11.43
N MET A 289 2.67 -19.21 10.16
CA MET A 289 1.43 -18.81 9.47
C MET A 289 1.06 -19.79 8.38
N PHE A 290 -0.24 -19.92 8.10
CA PHE A 290 -0.73 -20.59 6.90
C PHE A 290 -1.18 -19.52 5.91
N PHE A 291 -0.54 -19.54 4.72
CA PHE A 291 -0.76 -18.53 3.68
C PHE A 291 -1.10 -19.17 2.33
N GLU A 292 -1.59 -18.35 1.41
CA GLU A 292 -1.75 -18.60 -0.01
C GLU A 292 -1.37 -17.33 -0.78
N ALA A 293 -0.30 -17.38 -1.58
CA ALA A 293 0.23 -16.25 -2.36
C ALA A 293 1.32 -16.70 -3.34
N LYS A 294 1.69 -15.84 -4.31
CA LYS A 294 2.93 -15.96 -5.10
C LYS A 294 4.13 -15.44 -4.32
N GLU A 295 3.98 -14.30 -3.69
CA GLU A 295 5.05 -13.67 -2.89
C GLU A 295 4.64 -13.54 -1.44
N VAL A 296 5.63 -13.72 -0.56
CA VAL A 296 5.52 -13.40 0.87
C VAL A 296 6.66 -12.49 1.25
N ASN A 297 6.33 -11.34 1.79
CA ASN A 297 7.29 -10.38 2.31
C ASN A 297 7.04 -10.17 3.81
N ILE A 298 8.10 -9.85 4.56
CA ILE A 298 8.02 -9.47 5.96
C ILE A 298 8.64 -8.08 6.15
N VAL A 299 7.94 -7.21 6.87
CA VAL A 299 8.47 -5.92 7.31
C VAL A 299 9.02 -6.06 8.72
N THR A 300 10.30 -5.71 8.89
CA THR A 300 11.02 -5.92 10.15
C THR A 300 11.93 -4.75 10.49
N ASN A 301 12.33 -4.69 11.75
CA ASN A 301 13.36 -3.79 12.26
C ASN A 301 14.24 -4.53 13.28
N ASN A 302 15.41 -3.94 13.56
CA ASN A 302 16.44 -4.48 14.42
C ASN A 302 17.08 -5.78 13.91
N ILE A 303 18.30 -6.04 14.42
CA ILE A 303 19.10 -7.17 13.96
C ILE A 303 18.47 -8.51 14.33
N GLY A 304 18.39 -9.41 13.36
CA GLY A 304 17.90 -10.76 13.54
C GLY A 304 18.44 -11.75 12.50
N GLU A 305 18.66 -12.98 12.91
CA GLU A 305 18.85 -14.12 12.00
C GLU A 305 17.54 -14.90 11.94
N LEU A 306 16.97 -15.03 10.75
CA LEU A 306 15.75 -15.77 10.49
C LEU A 306 16.10 -17.05 9.73
N ASP A 307 15.63 -18.19 10.22
CA ASP A 307 15.74 -19.51 9.57
C ASP A 307 14.34 -19.92 9.11
N ILE A 308 14.15 -20.06 7.79
CA ILE A 308 12.83 -20.11 7.16
C ILE A 308 12.59 -21.48 6.55
N SER A 309 11.42 -22.04 6.83
CA SER A 309 10.96 -23.31 6.26
C SER A 309 9.51 -23.24 5.80
N LEU A 310 9.17 -24.01 4.78
CA LEU A 310 7.82 -24.18 4.25
C LEU A 310 7.38 -25.64 4.42
N ASN A 311 6.26 -25.87 5.12
CA ASN A 311 5.74 -27.21 5.44
C ASN A 311 6.77 -28.10 6.14
N GLY A 312 7.63 -27.51 6.99
CA GLY A 312 8.70 -28.21 7.72
C GLY A 312 9.94 -28.57 6.89
N LEU A 313 10.03 -28.11 5.66
CA LEU A 313 11.16 -28.31 4.75
C LEU A 313 11.83 -26.97 4.43
N PRO A 314 13.15 -26.93 4.18
CA PRO A 314 13.81 -25.75 3.64
C PRO A 314 13.15 -25.27 2.36
N LEU A 315 13.21 -23.95 2.09
CA LEU A 315 12.76 -23.38 0.82
C LEU A 315 13.58 -23.97 -0.34
N ASP A 316 12.92 -24.29 -1.43
CA ASP A 316 13.57 -24.74 -2.66
C ASP A 316 13.86 -23.55 -3.62
N GLU A 317 14.64 -23.81 -4.67
CA GLU A 317 15.05 -22.79 -5.65
C GLU A 317 13.87 -22.12 -6.39
N LYS A 318 12.68 -22.76 -6.39
CA LYS A 318 11.49 -22.24 -7.06
C LYS A 318 10.66 -21.32 -6.18
N ASN A 319 10.89 -21.36 -4.88
CA ASN A 319 10.08 -20.66 -3.89
C ASN A 319 10.91 -19.72 -3.02
N ILE A 320 12.24 -19.77 -3.13
CA ILE A 320 13.13 -18.95 -2.33
C ILE A 320 13.03 -17.47 -2.73
N GLY A 321 12.78 -16.61 -1.76
CA GLY A 321 12.73 -15.16 -1.98
C GLY A 321 14.13 -14.56 -2.20
N ARG A 322 14.16 -13.42 -2.89
CA ARG A 322 15.40 -12.73 -3.29
C ARG A 322 16.31 -12.30 -2.13
N ASP A 323 15.74 -12.11 -0.93
CA ASP A 323 16.50 -11.68 0.25
C ASP A 323 17.00 -12.87 1.11
N ILE A 324 16.65 -14.10 0.70
CA ILE A 324 17.02 -15.33 1.39
C ILE A 324 18.32 -15.89 0.80
N SER A 325 19.27 -16.21 1.66
CA SER A 325 20.48 -16.92 1.26
C SER A 325 20.19 -18.38 0.86
N SER A 326 21.06 -18.98 0.06
CA SER A 326 20.92 -20.35 -0.46
C SER A 326 20.76 -21.45 0.61
N ASN A 327 21.06 -21.14 1.87
CA ASN A 327 20.86 -22.03 3.02
C ASN A 327 19.56 -21.76 3.81
N GLY A 328 18.61 -21.00 3.22
CA GLY A 328 17.29 -20.72 3.81
C GLY A 328 17.30 -19.67 4.93
N LYS A 329 18.35 -18.84 5.02
CA LYS A 329 18.51 -17.84 6.08
C LYS A 329 18.37 -16.41 5.54
N LEU A 330 17.76 -15.57 6.36
CA LEU A 330 17.72 -14.12 6.21
C LEU A 330 18.47 -13.46 7.38
N PHE A 331 19.35 -12.53 7.06
CA PHE A 331 20.00 -11.68 8.05
C PHE A 331 19.42 -10.26 7.95
N VAL A 332 18.54 -9.92 8.88
CA VAL A 332 18.00 -8.56 9.01
C VAL A 332 19.09 -7.67 9.58
N LYS A 333 19.43 -6.60 8.85
CA LYS A 333 20.43 -5.60 9.25
C LYS A 333 19.78 -4.23 9.37
N ASP A 334 18.95 -3.88 8.38
CA ASP A 334 18.34 -2.57 8.23
C ASP A 334 16.81 -2.69 8.35
N PRO A 335 16.13 -1.65 8.82
CA PRO A 335 14.69 -1.64 8.88
C PRO A 335 14.07 -1.60 7.47
N GLY A 336 13.09 -2.44 7.21
CA GLY A 336 12.45 -2.47 5.90
C GLY A 336 11.73 -3.77 5.58
N MET A 337 11.37 -3.89 4.32
CA MET A 337 10.71 -5.09 3.79
C MET A 337 11.72 -6.04 3.18
N TYR A 338 11.55 -7.33 3.50
CA TYR A 338 12.34 -8.45 2.98
C TYR A 338 11.43 -9.46 2.30
N ASN A 339 11.79 -9.84 1.06
CA ASN A 339 11.08 -10.86 0.31
C ASN A 339 11.59 -12.25 0.71
N ILE A 340 10.70 -13.07 1.26
CA ILE A 340 11.07 -14.40 1.81
C ILE A 340 10.56 -15.56 0.97
N ILE A 341 9.49 -15.37 0.20
CA ILE A 341 9.02 -16.31 -0.82
C ILE A 341 8.77 -15.53 -2.11
N ASP A 342 9.23 -16.10 -3.22
CA ASP A 342 8.99 -15.62 -4.56
C ASP A 342 8.76 -16.83 -5.48
N SER A 343 7.55 -16.99 -5.99
CA SER A 343 7.13 -18.16 -6.78
C SER A 343 6.40 -17.72 -8.05
N GLU A 344 6.63 -18.42 -9.15
CA GLU A 344 5.95 -18.16 -10.43
C GLU A 344 4.42 -18.34 -10.33
N ILE A 345 3.97 -19.23 -9.45
CA ILE A 345 2.54 -19.53 -9.23
C ILE A 345 2.16 -19.32 -7.78
N SER A 346 0.86 -19.12 -7.52
CA SER A 346 0.37 -19.10 -6.14
C SER A 346 0.61 -20.45 -5.47
N ILE A 347 1.23 -20.42 -4.31
CA ILE A 347 1.48 -21.58 -3.46
C ILE A 347 0.80 -21.39 -2.11
N SER A 348 0.48 -22.48 -1.43
CA SER A 348 -0.07 -22.46 -0.09
C SER A 348 0.69 -23.40 0.83
N GLY A 349 0.82 -23.02 2.09
CA GLY A 349 1.51 -23.85 3.08
C GLY A 349 1.69 -23.17 4.43
N VAL A 350 2.27 -23.93 5.34
CA VAL A 350 2.67 -23.42 6.65
C VAL A 350 4.10 -22.89 6.54
N LEU A 351 4.24 -21.56 6.62
CA LEU A 351 5.53 -20.91 6.77
C LEU A 351 5.92 -20.91 8.24
N GLU A 352 7.14 -21.31 8.52
CA GLU A 352 7.76 -21.21 9.85
C GLU A 352 9.04 -20.40 9.76
N ILE A 353 9.15 -19.38 10.60
CA ILE A 353 10.31 -18.49 10.71
C ILE A 353 10.86 -18.62 12.13
N ASN A 354 12.01 -19.24 12.28
CA ASN A 354 12.73 -19.29 13.54
C ASN A 354 13.62 -18.06 13.67
N VAL A 355 13.40 -17.27 14.71
CA VAL A 355 14.05 -15.96 14.91
C VAL A 355 15.10 -16.07 16.00
N LYS A 356 16.33 -15.61 15.70
CA LYS A 356 17.39 -15.35 16.67
C LYS A 356 17.75 -13.88 16.67
N GLY A 357 17.56 -13.23 17.80
CA GLY A 357 17.86 -11.79 17.96
C GLY A 357 16.94 -11.16 18.98
N LYS A 358 17.42 -10.94 20.19
CA LYS A 358 16.67 -10.17 21.20
C LYS A 358 16.47 -8.74 20.71
N GLY A 359 15.24 -8.25 20.74
CA GLY A 359 14.86 -6.94 20.25
C GLY A 359 14.43 -6.92 18.80
N PHE A 360 14.47 -8.07 18.07
CA PHE A 360 13.92 -8.18 16.72
C PHE A 360 12.43 -7.78 16.72
N GLN A 361 12.04 -6.96 15.75
CA GLN A 361 10.68 -6.45 15.61
C GLN A 361 10.06 -6.93 14.29
N ALA A 362 8.84 -7.48 14.38
CA ALA A 362 8.01 -7.80 13.23
C ALA A 362 6.81 -6.84 13.16
N PHE A 363 6.54 -6.28 11.99
CA PHE A 363 5.48 -5.28 11.75
C PHE A 363 4.32 -5.84 10.96
N THR A 364 4.58 -6.38 9.78
CA THR A 364 3.55 -6.98 8.93
C THR A 364 4.12 -8.02 7.99
N PHE A 365 3.26 -8.98 7.57
CA PHE A 365 3.45 -9.73 6.34
C PHE A 365 2.63 -9.10 5.23
N THR A 366 3.23 -8.97 4.04
CA THR A 366 2.55 -8.57 2.82
C THR A 366 2.68 -9.65 1.74
N PHE A 367 1.71 -9.72 0.84
CA PHE A 367 1.57 -10.82 -0.10
C PHE A 367 1.35 -10.32 -1.53
N GLY A 368 1.86 -11.09 -2.52
CA GLY A 368 1.69 -10.86 -3.93
C GLY A 368 1.04 -12.03 -4.67
#